data_32815aa9cc7b2d2decf0bfd8fe613177
#
_entry.id   32815aa9cc7b2d2decf0bfd8fe613177
#
_cell.length_a   1.000
_cell.length_b   1.000
_cell.length_c   1.000
_cell.angle_alpha   90.00
_cell.angle_beta   90.00
_cell.angle_gamma   90.00
#
_symmetry.space_group_name_H-M   'P 1'
#
loop_
_entity.id
_entity.type
_entity.pdbx_description
1 polymer ?
#
loop_
_entity_poly.entity_id
_entity_poly.type
_entity_poly.pdbx_seq_one_letter_code
_entity_poly.pdbx_strand_id
1 'polypeptide(L)'
;MDIQKTHNIGTLGPSMKGQKVTVAGWIEDLRELGKLTFLTLRDVTGVSQIVVAGSDNLAQVKDLTRQSVVRILGTVQESKARDFTFEIKADTINVLSRAVHPLPIDPLGRLESGIDNRLNARALDLRNQKTAAIFKLRHNTLLCIRKTLTDLGFLEVNTPKIIGSASEGGANLFSLKYFDKQAYLAQSPQLYKEQLTLGLERIFEISSFYRAEKSHTVRHLTEFTSVDIEAAFMDYTDVMKILESLVVNVFEYVEKNCIPEQKSLGIEIKKPKTPFDRVTYTQAIEELGKQGLELQFGDDLLDSHLRKLGELHPGFYFLTDWPLKLKPFYIHEKDDPLLSKSFDLQYGYLELSSGGRRLHDPQKIRTRLVEQGLNPAQFEDHLRAFDWGMPPHSGWGLGLDRLMAVLTQIDNVREVVLYPRDPERLFP
;
A
#
# COMPACT_ATOMS: atom_id res chain seq x y z
N MET A 1 -13.65 -34.77 9.94
CA MET A 1 -14.73 -33.76 9.76
C MET A 1 -14.54 -33.11 8.41
N ASP A 2 -15.54 -33.17 7.54
CA ASP A 2 -15.48 -32.45 6.26
C ASP A 2 -15.61 -30.95 6.51
N ILE A 3 -14.60 -30.15 6.11
CA ILE A 3 -14.53 -28.69 6.33
C ILE A 3 -14.79 -27.89 5.05
N GLN A 4 -14.94 -28.56 3.91
CA GLN A 4 -15.11 -27.89 2.62
C GLN A 4 -16.50 -27.28 2.49
N LYS A 5 -16.58 -26.15 1.82
CA LYS A 5 -17.80 -25.51 1.35
C LYS A 5 -17.96 -25.69 -0.16
N THR A 6 -19.18 -25.84 -0.64
CA THR A 6 -19.45 -25.94 -2.07
C THR A 6 -19.65 -24.58 -2.73
N HIS A 7 -20.10 -23.59 -1.96
CA HIS A 7 -20.43 -22.25 -2.45
C HIS A 7 -19.95 -21.18 -1.50
N ASN A 8 -19.59 -20.03 -2.06
CA ASN A 8 -19.47 -18.77 -1.34
C ASN A 8 -20.86 -18.12 -1.21
N ILE A 9 -21.12 -17.44 -0.09
CA ILE A 9 -22.44 -16.85 0.18
C ILE A 9 -22.80 -15.81 -0.89
N GLY A 10 -21.85 -14.98 -1.31
CA GLY A 10 -22.08 -13.95 -2.33
C GLY A 10 -22.34 -14.49 -3.74
N THR A 11 -22.14 -15.79 -3.98
CA THR A 11 -22.48 -16.43 -5.27
C THR A 11 -23.88 -17.03 -5.30
N LEU A 12 -24.57 -17.06 -4.13
CA LEU A 12 -25.92 -17.58 -4.02
C LEU A 12 -26.95 -16.51 -4.38
N GLY A 13 -28.10 -16.96 -4.85
CA GLY A 13 -29.21 -16.08 -5.21
C GLY A 13 -30.53 -16.79 -5.33
N PRO A 14 -31.66 -16.05 -5.54
CA PRO A 14 -32.99 -16.61 -5.66
C PRO A 14 -33.14 -17.66 -6.77
N SER A 15 -32.35 -17.57 -7.82
CA SER A 15 -32.32 -18.54 -8.95
C SER A 15 -31.88 -19.96 -8.53
N MET A 16 -31.24 -20.09 -7.37
CA MET A 16 -30.77 -21.37 -6.82
C MET A 16 -31.79 -22.01 -5.85
N LYS A 17 -33.03 -21.51 -5.80
CA LYS A 17 -34.09 -22.07 -4.95
C LYS A 17 -34.22 -23.59 -5.14
N GLY A 18 -34.21 -24.31 -4.03
CA GLY A 18 -34.27 -25.79 -4.00
C GLY A 18 -32.91 -26.51 -4.11
N GLN A 19 -31.83 -25.79 -4.44
CA GLN A 19 -30.51 -26.39 -4.50
C GLN A 19 -29.94 -26.62 -3.10
N LYS A 20 -29.24 -27.75 -2.94
CA LYS A 20 -28.45 -28.04 -1.73
C LYS A 20 -27.07 -27.42 -1.83
N VAL A 21 -26.70 -26.68 -0.80
CA VAL A 21 -25.43 -25.97 -0.71
C VAL A 21 -24.76 -26.23 0.64
N THR A 22 -23.43 -26.19 0.62
CA THR A 22 -22.64 -26.16 1.85
C THR A 22 -21.92 -24.81 1.90
N VAL A 23 -22.21 -24.03 2.93
CA VAL A 23 -21.58 -22.74 3.22
C VAL A 23 -20.85 -22.79 4.56
N ALA A 24 -19.83 -21.95 4.73
CA ALA A 24 -19.13 -21.77 6.00
C ALA A 24 -18.77 -20.28 6.19
N GLY A 25 -18.82 -19.84 7.43
CA GLY A 25 -18.55 -18.43 7.73
C GLY A 25 -18.68 -18.12 9.21
N TRP A 26 -18.71 -16.83 9.50
CA TRP A 26 -18.85 -16.25 10.84
C TRP A 26 -20.30 -15.87 11.11
N ILE A 27 -20.77 -16.15 12.33
CA ILE A 27 -22.08 -15.69 12.78
C ILE A 27 -22.01 -14.22 13.13
N GLU A 28 -22.71 -13.36 12.38
CA GLU A 28 -22.82 -11.93 12.70
C GLU A 28 -23.89 -11.65 13.75
N ASP A 29 -25.00 -12.37 13.66
CA ASP A 29 -26.11 -12.22 14.58
C ASP A 29 -26.88 -13.52 14.77
N LEU A 30 -27.52 -13.65 15.92
CA LEU A 30 -28.41 -14.75 16.28
C LEU A 30 -29.70 -14.17 16.82
N ARG A 31 -30.80 -14.75 16.38
CA ARG A 31 -32.13 -14.37 16.86
C ARG A 31 -32.98 -15.61 17.05
N GLU A 32 -33.36 -15.88 18.27
CA GLU A 32 -34.29 -16.97 18.62
C GLU A 32 -35.73 -16.49 18.50
N LEU A 33 -36.57 -17.31 17.86
CA LEU A 33 -37.99 -17.04 17.70
C LEU A 33 -38.79 -18.34 17.84
N GLY A 34 -39.19 -18.67 19.04
CA GLY A 34 -39.94 -19.90 19.36
C GLY A 34 -39.17 -21.18 19.03
N LYS A 35 -39.64 -21.93 18.02
CA LYS A 35 -39.01 -23.17 17.55
C LYS A 35 -38.01 -22.99 16.42
N LEU A 36 -37.61 -21.75 16.16
CA LEU A 36 -36.65 -21.43 15.12
C LEU A 36 -35.54 -20.51 15.66
N THR A 37 -34.33 -20.69 15.14
CA THR A 37 -33.25 -19.74 15.32
C THR A 37 -32.84 -19.19 13.94
N PHE A 38 -32.69 -17.89 13.82
CA PHE A 38 -32.18 -17.23 12.64
C PHE A 38 -30.73 -16.82 12.90
N LEU A 39 -29.82 -17.25 12.02
CA LEU A 39 -28.43 -16.81 12.05
C LEU A 39 -28.18 -15.90 10.85
N THR A 40 -27.50 -14.80 11.07
CA THR A 40 -26.88 -14.04 9.99
C THR A 40 -25.47 -14.58 9.82
N LEU A 41 -25.23 -15.28 8.71
CA LEU A 41 -23.94 -15.87 8.38
C LEU A 41 -23.23 -15.04 7.32
N ARG A 42 -21.99 -14.68 7.59
CA ARG A 42 -21.09 -13.95 6.69
C ARG A 42 -19.91 -14.81 6.27
N ASP A 43 -19.57 -14.74 4.99
CA ASP A 43 -18.23 -15.10 4.52
C ASP A 43 -17.53 -13.87 3.87
N VAL A 44 -16.38 -14.06 3.24
CA VAL A 44 -15.63 -12.98 2.59
C VAL A 44 -16.33 -12.36 1.38
N THR A 45 -17.39 -13.01 0.88
CA THR A 45 -18.07 -12.62 -0.36
C THR A 45 -19.47 -12.03 -0.12
N GLY A 46 -20.09 -12.34 1.01
CA GLY A 46 -21.44 -11.86 1.28
C GLY A 46 -22.03 -12.33 2.61
N VAL A 47 -23.32 -12.04 2.77
CA VAL A 47 -24.11 -12.34 3.96
C VAL A 47 -25.41 -13.01 3.55
N SER A 48 -25.86 -14.00 4.32
CA SER A 48 -27.17 -14.64 4.14
C SER A 48 -27.81 -14.97 5.47
N GLN A 49 -29.15 -15.00 5.50
CA GLN A 49 -29.89 -15.55 6.61
C GLN A 49 -29.89 -17.07 6.53
N ILE A 50 -29.69 -17.71 7.68
CA ILE A 50 -29.81 -19.15 7.86
C ILE A 50 -31.00 -19.43 8.78
N VAL A 51 -31.90 -20.28 8.35
CA VAL A 51 -33.04 -20.72 9.16
C VAL A 51 -32.70 -22.06 9.80
N VAL A 52 -32.64 -22.09 11.11
CA VAL A 52 -32.33 -23.26 11.91
C VAL A 52 -33.63 -23.80 12.56
N ALA A 53 -33.94 -25.04 12.28
CA ALA A 53 -35.10 -25.77 12.85
C ALA A 53 -34.71 -27.19 13.24
N GLY A 54 -35.55 -27.82 14.04
CA GLY A 54 -35.33 -29.21 14.55
C GLY A 54 -34.46 -29.23 15.80
N SER A 55 -34.77 -30.15 16.70
CA SER A 55 -34.18 -30.27 18.04
C SER A 55 -32.64 -30.31 18.01
N ASP A 56 -32.09 -31.12 17.09
CA ASP A 56 -30.65 -31.38 17.03
C ASP A 56 -29.87 -30.15 16.55
N ASN A 57 -30.35 -29.46 15.50
CA ASN A 57 -29.73 -28.26 15.01
C ASN A 57 -29.89 -27.12 16.02
N LEU A 58 -31.04 -26.96 16.67
CA LEU A 58 -31.24 -25.97 17.72
C LEU A 58 -30.31 -26.19 18.91
N ALA A 59 -30.07 -27.45 19.31
CA ALA A 59 -29.11 -27.77 20.35
C ALA A 59 -27.67 -27.38 19.97
N GLN A 60 -27.28 -27.49 18.69
CA GLN A 60 -25.95 -27.08 18.23
C GLN A 60 -25.72 -25.56 18.32
N VAL A 61 -26.77 -24.75 18.14
CA VAL A 61 -26.68 -23.28 18.11
C VAL A 61 -27.02 -22.58 19.41
N LYS A 62 -27.57 -23.31 20.41
CA LYS A 62 -28.09 -22.76 21.66
C LYS A 62 -27.12 -21.87 22.44
N ASP A 63 -25.83 -22.26 22.45
CA ASP A 63 -24.77 -21.54 23.20
C ASP A 63 -23.76 -20.90 22.26
N LEU A 64 -24.14 -20.65 21.00
CA LEU A 64 -23.26 -19.96 20.07
C LEU A 64 -23.24 -18.46 20.31
N THR A 65 -22.06 -17.92 20.22
CA THR A 65 -21.84 -16.49 20.30
C THR A 65 -21.58 -15.89 18.91
N ARG A 66 -21.81 -14.59 18.77
CA ARG A 66 -21.40 -13.84 17.58
C ARG A 66 -19.94 -14.11 17.27
N GLN A 67 -19.61 -14.11 16.00
CA GLN A 67 -18.26 -14.37 15.46
C GLN A 67 -17.77 -15.82 15.60
N SER A 68 -18.55 -16.74 16.16
CA SER A 68 -18.31 -18.17 16.06
C SER A 68 -18.35 -18.63 14.60
N VAL A 69 -17.59 -19.66 14.27
CA VAL A 69 -17.47 -20.18 12.90
C VAL A 69 -18.31 -21.45 12.78
N VAL A 70 -19.16 -21.50 11.78
CA VAL A 70 -20.02 -22.65 11.48
C VAL A 70 -19.91 -23.05 10.01
N ARG A 71 -20.12 -24.35 9.77
CA ARG A 71 -20.36 -24.94 8.45
C ARG A 71 -21.80 -25.45 8.40
N ILE A 72 -22.51 -25.12 7.35
CA ILE A 72 -23.94 -25.40 7.22
C ILE A 72 -24.17 -26.07 5.88
N LEU A 73 -24.72 -27.27 5.93
CA LEU A 73 -25.37 -27.92 4.79
C LEU A 73 -26.84 -27.55 4.83
N GLY A 74 -27.37 -27.02 3.74
CA GLY A 74 -28.77 -26.61 3.71
C GLY A 74 -29.30 -26.43 2.30
N THR A 75 -30.57 -26.05 2.24
CA THR A 75 -31.29 -25.83 0.99
C THR A 75 -31.61 -24.34 0.82
N VAL A 76 -31.28 -23.80 -0.34
CA VAL A 76 -31.61 -22.40 -0.67
C VAL A 76 -33.12 -22.26 -0.83
N GLN A 77 -33.71 -21.31 -0.14
CA GLN A 77 -35.13 -21.00 -0.27
C GLN A 77 -35.38 -19.48 -0.36
N GLU A 78 -36.58 -19.12 -0.74
CA GLU A 78 -37.02 -17.72 -0.76
C GLU A 78 -37.07 -17.18 0.66
N SER A 79 -36.52 -16.01 0.88
CA SER A 79 -36.55 -15.38 2.20
C SER A 79 -37.89 -14.70 2.46
N LYS A 80 -38.35 -14.80 3.70
CA LYS A 80 -39.46 -14.02 4.22
C LYS A 80 -38.97 -12.75 4.93
N ALA A 81 -37.67 -12.59 5.14
CA ALA A 81 -37.07 -11.43 5.75
C ALA A 81 -36.95 -10.28 4.75
N ARG A 82 -37.17 -9.04 5.21
CA ARG A 82 -37.14 -7.85 4.36
C ARG A 82 -35.75 -7.56 3.79
N ASP A 83 -34.71 -7.94 4.53
CA ASP A 83 -33.32 -7.59 4.22
C ASP A 83 -32.59 -8.63 3.37
N PHE A 84 -33.23 -9.79 3.09
CA PHE A 84 -32.63 -10.91 2.35
C PHE A 84 -33.55 -11.34 1.20
N THR A 85 -33.01 -11.46 0.00
CA THR A 85 -33.75 -11.96 -1.18
C THR A 85 -33.88 -13.49 -1.18
N PHE A 86 -32.99 -14.17 -0.49
CA PHE A 86 -32.99 -15.62 -0.28
C PHE A 86 -32.45 -15.94 1.13
N GLU A 87 -32.69 -17.15 1.59
CA GLU A 87 -32.14 -17.67 2.85
C GLU A 87 -31.79 -19.16 2.67
N ILE A 88 -31.03 -19.71 3.59
CA ILE A 88 -30.66 -21.12 3.60
C ILE A 88 -31.35 -21.79 4.76
N LYS A 89 -32.22 -22.77 4.48
CA LYS A 89 -32.75 -23.67 5.48
C LYS A 89 -31.71 -24.71 5.83
N ALA A 90 -31.22 -24.72 7.06
CA ALA A 90 -30.20 -25.63 7.51
C ALA A 90 -30.73 -27.07 7.63
N ASP A 91 -30.06 -28.02 6.97
CA ASP A 91 -30.26 -29.46 7.15
C ASP A 91 -29.33 -29.97 8.26
N THR A 92 -28.07 -29.52 8.26
CA THR A 92 -27.06 -29.87 9.27
C THR A 92 -26.16 -28.68 9.58
N ILE A 93 -25.83 -28.47 10.84
CA ILE A 93 -24.92 -27.46 11.33
C ILE A 93 -23.75 -28.12 12.04
N ASN A 94 -22.52 -27.72 11.65
CA ASN A 94 -21.29 -28.10 12.32
C ASN A 94 -20.62 -26.85 12.89
N VAL A 95 -20.41 -26.80 14.19
CA VAL A 95 -19.65 -25.72 14.84
C VAL A 95 -18.17 -26.04 14.66
N LEU A 96 -17.46 -25.18 13.94
CA LEU A 96 -16.03 -25.33 13.66
C LEU A 96 -15.16 -24.69 14.73
N SER A 97 -15.60 -23.50 15.21
CA SER A 97 -14.90 -22.77 16.28
C SER A 97 -15.86 -21.84 17.03
N ARG A 98 -15.72 -21.77 18.33
CA ARG A 98 -16.50 -20.87 19.18
C ARG A 98 -15.69 -19.61 19.48
N ALA A 99 -16.31 -18.43 19.31
CA ALA A 99 -15.70 -17.19 19.72
C ALA A 99 -15.89 -16.96 21.23
N VAL A 100 -14.81 -16.52 21.88
CA VAL A 100 -14.83 -16.16 23.30
C VAL A 100 -15.18 -14.67 23.43
N HIS A 101 -16.08 -14.35 24.31
CA HIS A 101 -16.50 -12.97 24.59
C HIS A 101 -16.05 -12.49 25.97
N PRO A 102 -15.84 -11.17 26.16
CA PRO A 102 -16.06 -10.10 25.19
C PRO A 102 -15.00 -10.06 24.09
N LEU A 103 -15.39 -9.62 22.88
CA LEU A 103 -14.44 -9.36 21.80
C LEU A 103 -13.71 -8.05 22.05
N PRO A 104 -12.44 -7.90 21.62
CA PRO A 104 -11.66 -6.68 21.83
C PRO A 104 -12.17 -5.47 21.01
N ILE A 105 -12.88 -5.72 19.91
CA ILE A 105 -13.53 -4.73 19.06
C ILE A 105 -14.86 -5.30 18.53
N ASP A 106 -15.76 -4.43 18.07
CA ASP A 106 -16.91 -4.84 17.27
C ASP A 106 -16.54 -4.90 15.78
N PRO A 107 -16.40 -6.09 15.18
CA PRO A 107 -16.02 -6.23 13.78
C PRO A 107 -17.09 -5.75 12.81
N LEU A 108 -18.33 -5.51 13.25
CA LEU A 108 -19.39 -4.96 12.41
C LEU A 108 -19.37 -3.42 12.35
N GLY A 109 -18.54 -2.79 13.20
CA GLY A 109 -18.42 -1.34 13.25
C GLY A 109 -19.65 -0.62 13.83
N ARG A 110 -20.51 -1.32 14.58
CA ARG A 110 -21.65 -0.71 15.29
C ARG A 110 -21.17 0.13 16.48
N LEU A 111 -20.04 -0.28 17.07
CA LEU A 111 -19.32 0.47 18.09
C LEU A 111 -17.97 0.91 17.50
N GLU A 112 -17.70 2.20 17.55
CA GLU A 112 -16.42 2.74 17.11
C GLU A 112 -15.28 2.31 18.04
N SER A 113 -14.18 1.90 17.45
CA SER A 113 -12.95 1.55 18.15
C SER A 113 -11.81 2.41 17.61
N GLY A 114 -10.99 2.95 18.51
CA GLY A 114 -9.79 3.69 18.14
C GLY A 114 -8.82 2.84 17.30
N ILE A 115 -8.01 3.50 16.50
CA ILE A 115 -7.10 2.86 15.54
C ILE A 115 -6.19 1.82 16.23
N ASP A 116 -5.66 2.10 17.41
CA ASP A 116 -4.75 1.20 18.11
C ASP A 116 -5.44 -0.10 18.55
N ASN A 117 -6.69 -0.02 19.02
CA ASN A 117 -7.48 -1.20 19.35
C ASN A 117 -7.79 -2.04 18.10
N ARG A 118 -8.10 -1.39 16.98
CA ARG A 118 -8.33 -2.06 15.69
C ARG A 118 -7.06 -2.74 15.19
N LEU A 119 -5.91 -2.07 15.30
CA LEU A 119 -4.61 -2.64 14.92
C LEU A 119 -4.21 -3.80 15.83
N ASN A 120 -4.46 -3.73 17.13
CA ASN A 120 -4.21 -4.83 18.06
C ASN A 120 -5.09 -6.07 17.76
N ALA A 121 -6.26 -5.84 17.21
CA ALA A 121 -7.21 -6.89 16.82
C ALA A 121 -7.36 -7.00 15.29
N ARG A 122 -6.32 -6.68 14.50
CA ARG A 122 -6.40 -6.53 13.04
C ARG A 122 -7.02 -7.72 12.32
N ALA A 123 -6.71 -8.95 12.73
CA ALA A 123 -7.32 -10.14 12.14
C ALA A 123 -8.85 -10.17 12.30
N LEU A 124 -9.36 -9.64 13.40
CA LEU A 124 -10.80 -9.48 13.64
C LEU A 124 -11.36 -8.24 12.92
N ASP A 125 -10.61 -7.14 12.89
CA ASP A 125 -10.96 -5.90 12.18
C ASP A 125 -11.13 -6.13 10.66
N LEU A 126 -10.40 -7.08 10.07
CA LEU A 126 -10.58 -7.50 8.66
C LEU A 126 -11.94 -8.13 8.36
N ARG A 127 -12.73 -8.49 9.36
CA ARG A 127 -14.14 -8.90 9.18
C ARG A 127 -15.04 -7.70 8.90
N ASN A 128 -14.61 -6.47 9.21
CA ASN A 128 -15.28 -5.24 8.81
C ASN A 128 -15.15 -5.04 7.30
N GLN A 129 -16.26 -4.77 6.62
CA GLN A 129 -16.28 -4.59 5.16
C GLN A 129 -15.45 -3.42 4.69
N LYS A 130 -15.43 -2.31 5.43
CA LYS A 130 -14.61 -1.12 5.10
C LYS A 130 -13.12 -1.46 5.19
N THR A 131 -12.70 -2.08 6.30
CA THR A 131 -11.31 -2.49 6.47
C THR A 131 -10.89 -3.51 5.40
N ALA A 132 -11.71 -4.51 5.12
CA ALA A 132 -11.42 -5.50 4.07
C ALA A 132 -11.34 -4.87 2.67
N ALA A 133 -12.17 -3.86 2.38
CA ALA A 133 -12.16 -3.17 1.09
C ALA A 133 -10.83 -2.47 0.81
N ILE A 134 -10.17 -1.87 1.82
CA ILE A 134 -8.85 -1.26 1.68
C ILE A 134 -7.83 -2.26 1.11
N PHE A 135 -7.80 -3.48 1.67
CA PHE A 135 -6.82 -4.49 1.26
C PHE A 135 -7.17 -5.19 -0.05
N LYS A 136 -8.45 -5.25 -0.41
CA LYS A 136 -8.88 -5.66 -1.76
C LYS A 136 -8.47 -4.61 -2.80
N LEU A 137 -8.64 -3.32 -2.51
CA LEU A 137 -8.12 -2.24 -3.35
C LEU A 137 -6.59 -2.32 -3.50
N ARG A 138 -5.86 -2.53 -2.39
CA ARG A 138 -4.41 -2.70 -2.41
C ARG A 138 -3.98 -3.86 -3.30
N HIS A 139 -4.65 -5.00 -3.22
CA HIS A 139 -4.40 -6.15 -4.10
C HIS A 139 -4.57 -5.80 -5.58
N ASN A 140 -5.69 -5.17 -5.93
CA ASN A 140 -5.98 -4.76 -7.30
C ASN A 140 -5.02 -3.68 -7.81
N THR A 141 -4.62 -2.74 -6.96
CA THR A 141 -3.60 -1.74 -7.26
C THR A 141 -2.26 -2.40 -7.61
N LEU A 142 -1.81 -3.37 -6.81
CA LEU A 142 -0.58 -4.12 -7.07
C LEU A 142 -0.64 -4.92 -8.38
N LEU A 143 -1.76 -5.56 -8.69
CA LEU A 143 -1.96 -6.24 -9.98
C LEU A 143 -1.84 -5.27 -11.15
N CYS A 144 -2.48 -4.10 -11.06
CA CYS A 144 -2.43 -3.07 -12.08
C CYS A 144 -1.00 -2.53 -12.27
N ILE A 145 -0.28 -2.25 -11.18
CA ILE A 145 1.11 -1.78 -11.23
C ILE A 145 2.00 -2.81 -11.95
N ARG A 146 1.96 -4.09 -11.55
CA ARG A 146 2.74 -5.16 -12.18
C ARG A 146 2.43 -5.27 -13.67
N LYS A 147 1.14 -5.27 -14.01
CA LYS A 147 0.73 -5.35 -15.42
C LYS A 147 1.25 -4.15 -16.21
N THR A 148 1.09 -2.95 -15.72
CA THR A 148 1.54 -1.72 -16.40
C THR A 148 3.04 -1.73 -16.64
N LEU A 149 3.84 -2.05 -15.63
CA LEU A 149 5.30 -2.07 -15.76
C LEU A 149 5.78 -3.21 -16.67
N THR A 150 5.17 -4.40 -16.59
CA THR A 150 5.48 -5.52 -17.47
C THR A 150 5.14 -5.22 -18.93
N ASP A 151 3.99 -4.60 -19.19
CA ASP A 151 3.59 -4.19 -20.55
C ASP A 151 4.55 -3.13 -21.15
N LEU A 152 5.23 -2.34 -20.30
CA LEU A 152 6.26 -1.38 -20.69
C LEU A 152 7.66 -2.02 -20.82
N GLY A 153 7.77 -3.34 -20.67
CA GLY A 153 8.99 -4.10 -20.82
C GLY A 153 9.92 -4.08 -19.60
N PHE A 154 9.40 -3.75 -18.42
CA PHE A 154 10.17 -3.85 -17.18
C PHE A 154 10.10 -5.28 -16.63
N LEU A 155 11.24 -5.77 -16.11
CA LEU A 155 11.38 -7.06 -15.45
C LEU A 155 11.26 -6.89 -13.93
N GLU A 156 10.41 -7.67 -13.27
CA GLU A 156 10.32 -7.69 -11.79
C GLU A 156 11.54 -8.42 -11.21
N VAL A 157 12.20 -7.77 -10.25
CA VAL A 157 13.39 -8.29 -9.56
C VAL A 157 13.19 -8.22 -8.05
N ASN A 158 14.05 -8.93 -7.31
CA ASN A 158 14.11 -8.88 -5.86
C ASN A 158 15.55 -8.68 -5.41
N THR A 159 15.81 -7.59 -4.71
CA THR A 159 17.12 -7.26 -4.15
C THR A 159 17.23 -7.64 -2.67
N PRO A 160 18.45 -7.82 -2.13
CA PRO A 160 18.64 -8.12 -0.71
C PRO A 160 18.06 -7.05 0.21
N LYS A 161 17.44 -7.48 1.33
CA LYS A 161 16.95 -6.59 2.39
C LYS A 161 17.88 -6.53 3.59
N ILE A 162 18.84 -7.44 3.67
CA ILE A 162 19.97 -7.37 4.60
C ILE A 162 21.18 -6.90 3.79
N ILE A 163 21.73 -5.75 4.15
CA ILE A 163 22.78 -5.08 3.38
C ILE A 163 24.00 -4.79 4.27
N GLY A 164 25.19 -4.74 3.65
CA GLY A 164 26.44 -4.48 4.35
C GLY A 164 26.79 -2.99 4.49
N SER A 165 26.15 -2.12 3.70
CA SER A 165 26.38 -0.67 3.72
C SER A 165 25.08 0.12 3.52
N ALA A 166 25.06 1.38 3.97
CA ALA A 166 23.92 2.26 3.74
C ALA A 166 23.77 2.61 2.25
N SER A 167 22.53 2.65 1.76
CA SER A 167 22.24 3.09 0.39
C SER A 167 22.09 4.62 0.27
N GLU A 168 21.78 5.33 1.35
CA GLU A 168 21.42 6.75 1.35
C GLU A 168 22.08 7.54 2.51
N GLY A 169 23.41 7.41 2.65
CA GLY A 169 24.15 8.24 3.59
C GLY A 169 24.11 7.85 5.07
N GLY A 170 23.55 6.70 5.43
CA GLY A 170 23.72 6.09 6.76
C GLY A 170 22.83 6.60 7.88
N ALA A 171 22.03 7.66 7.68
CA ALA A 171 21.03 8.10 8.65
C ALA A 171 19.84 7.12 8.72
N ASN A 172 19.25 6.95 9.90
CA ASN A 172 18.02 6.19 10.12
C ASN A 172 18.09 4.70 9.69
N LEU A 173 19.21 4.02 9.94
CA LEU A 173 19.40 2.59 9.69
C LEU A 173 18.98 1.73 10.87
N PHE A 174 18.23 0.66 10.63
CA PHE A 174 18.11 -0.44 11.56
C PHE A 174 19.34 -1.35 11.42
N SER A 175 20.17 -1.39 12.46
CA SER A 175 21.34 -2.25 12.52
C SER A 175 21.00 -3.62 13.08
N LEU A 176 21.65 -4.67 12.57
CA LEU A 176 21.52 -6.05 13.05
C LEU A 176 22.86 -6.77 13.04
N LYS A 177 22.98 -7.78 13.88
CA LYS A 177 24.14 -8.68 13.87
C LYS A 177 23.93 -9.76 12.80
N TYR A 178 24.84 -9.82 11.82
CA TYR A 178 24.86 -10.84 10.78
C TYR A 178 26.07 -11.73 10.96
N PHE A 179 25.89 -12.86 11.67
CA PHE A 179 26.98 -13.72 12.15
C PHE A 179 28.00 -12.92 12.97
N ASP A 180 29.22 -12.77 12.49
CA ASP A 180 30.34 -12.00 13.10
C ASP A 180 30.44 -10.56 12.56
N LYS A 181 29.54 -10.17 11.62
CA LYS A 181 29.55 -8.87 10.94
C LYS A 181 28.36 -8.00 11.37
N GLN A 182 28.53 -6.69 11.17
CA GLN A 182 27.45 -5.73 11.23
C GLN A 182 26.72 -5.70 9.89
N ALA A 183 25.39 -5.71 9.92
CA ALA A 183 24.53 -5.52 8.76
C ALA A 183 23.40 -4.53 9.08
N TYR A 184 22.62 -4.18 8.07
CA TYR A 184 21.52 -3.22 8.17
C TYR A 184 20.33 -3.71 7.38
N LEU A 185 19.13 -3.26 7.76
CA LEU A 185 17.95 -3.40 6.91
C LEU A 185 17.96 -2.33 5.81
N ALA A 186 17.63 -2.72 4.59
CA ALA A 186 17.69 -1.86 3.41
C ALA A 186 16.69 -0.70 3.49
N GLN A 187 17.15 0.53 3.25
CA GLN A 187 16.33 1.73 3.19
C GLN A 187 15.65 1.91 1.83
N SER A 188 16.27 1.40 0.77
CA SER A 188 15.80 1.38 -0.62
C SER A 188 16.60 0.34 -1.41
N PRO A 189 16.21 -0.02 -2.64
CA PRO A 189 16.99 -0.89 -3.52
C PRO A 189 18.05 -0.10 -4.34
N GLN A 190 18.30 1.18 -4.05
CA GLN A 190 18.97 2.13 -4.94
C GLN A 190 20.28 1.60 -5.54
N LEU A 191 21.19 1.11 -4.69
CA LEU A 191 22.50 0.65 -5.17
C LEU A 191 22.42 -0.61 -6.05
N TYR A 192 21.40 -1.45 -5.84
CA TYR A 192 21.20 -2.66 -6.63
C TYR A 192 20.45 -2.35 -7.94
N LYS A 193 19.39 -1.52 -7.90
CA LYS A 193 18.60 -1.24 -9.09
C LYS A 193 19.41 -0.52 -10.17
N GLU A 194 20.35 0.36 -9.80
CA GLU A 194 21.29 0.97 -10.73
C GLU A 194 22.19 -0.09 -11.38
N GLN A 195 22.83 -0.98 -10.58
CA GLN A 195 23.69 -2.04 -11.10
C GLN A 195 22.95 -2.99 -12.06
N LEU A 196 21.70 -3.31 -11.78
CA LEU A 196 20.89 -4.22 -12.60
C LEU A 196 20.62 -3.67 -14.00
N THR A 197 20.69 -2.35 -14.22
CA THR A 197 20.55 -1.76 -15.56
C THR A 197 21.69 -2.13 -16.52
N LEU A 198 22.84 -2.56 -16.00
CA LEU A 198 23.97 -3.07 -16.82
C LEU A 198 23.59 -4.27 -17.67
N GLY A 199 22.68 -5.12 -17.21
CA GLY A 199 22.36 -6.36 -17.90
C GLY A 199 20.88 -6.54 -18.24
N LEU A 200 19.97 -5.85 -17.52
CA LEU A 200 18.53 -6.02 -17.66
C LEU A 200 17.82 -4.79 -18.25
N GLU A 201 18.52 -3.68 -18.43
CA GLU A 201 18.05 -2.39 -18.96
C GLU A 201 16.89 -1.78 -18.18
N ARG A 202 15.76 -2.49 -18.01
CA ARG A 202 14.54 -2.00 -17.34
C ARG A 202 14.11 -2.97 -16.28
N ILE A 203 14.12 -2.51 -15.04
CA ILE A 203 13.71 -3.34 -13.90
C ILE A 203 12.73 -2.61 -13.01
N PHE A 204 11.92 -3.38 -12.30
CA PHE A 204 11.15 -2.88 -11.17
C PHE A 204 11.19 -3.84 -10.00
N GLU A 205 11.00 -3.29 -8.81
CA GLU A 205 10.85 -4.07 -7.58
C GLU A 205 9.67 -3.54 -6.78
N ILE A 206 8.86 -4.46 -6.22
CA ILE A 206 7.83 -4.13 -5.24
C ILE A 206 8.18 -4.87 -3.96
N SER A 207 8.62 -4.14 -2.93
CA SER A 207 9.13 -4.77 -1.71
C SER A 207 9.03 -3.87 -0.48
N SER A 208 9.22 -4.47 0.70
CA SER A 208 9.37 -3.73 1.95
C SER A 208 10.76 -3.14 2.09
N PHE A 209 10.83 -1.92 2.61
CA PHE A 209 12.04 -1.21 3.00
C PHE A 209 11.89 -0.61 4.39
N TYR A 210 12.99 -0.20 5.01
CA TYR A 210 13.05 0.07 6.43
C TYR A 210 13.79 1.39 6.71
N ARG A 211 13.17 2.27 7.49
CA ARG A 211 13.78 3.52 7.93
C ARG A 211 13.55 3.72 9.43
N ALA A 212 14.63 3.84 10.19
CA ALA A 212 14.59 4.05 11.64
C ALA A 212 14.31 5.53 12.00
N GLU A 213 13.33 6.12 11.32
CA GLU A 213 12.91 7.50 11.59
C GLU A 213 12.22 7.58 12.94
N LYS A 214 12.65 8.55 13.76
CA LYS A 214 12.10 8.77 15.10
C LYS A 214 10.78 9.54 15.11
N SER A 215 10.39 10.11 13.96
CA SER A 215 9.16 10.90 13.84
C SER A 215 7.93 9.99 13.83
N HIS A 216 7.02 10.18 14.77
CA HIS A 216 5.72 9.53 14.81
C HIS A 216 4.70 10.42 14.12
N THR A 217 4.46 10.20 12.84
CA THR A 217 3.48 10.94 12.03
C THR A 217 2.51 10.01 11.33
N VAL A 218 1.38 10.54 10.90
CA VAL A 218 0.37 9.78 10.13
C VAL A 218 0.83 9.36 8.72
N ARG A 219 2.03 9.79 8.29
CA ARG A 219 2.56 9.60 6.93
C ARG A 219 3.83 8.75 6.87
N HIS A 220 4.41 8.38 8.02
CA HIS A 220 5.67 7.66 8.11
C HIS A 220 5.50 6.33 8.84
N LEU A 221 6.10 5.30 8.28
CA LEU A 221 6.23 3.98 8.87
C LEU A 221 7.71 3.60 8.88
N THR A 222 8.12 2.80 9.85
CA THR A 222 9.50 2.28 9.92
C THR A 222 9.71 1.09 8.98
N GLU A 223 8.64 0.40 8.60
CA GLU A 223 8.58 -0.58 7.52
C GLU A 223 7.47 -0.17 6.56
N PHE A 224 7.80 0.03 5.29
CA PHE A 224 6.87 0.50 4.26
C PHE A 224 7.10 -0.24 2.94
N THR A 225 6.08 -0.28 2.09
CA THR A 225 6.19 -0.86 0.75
C THR A 225 6.52 0.22 -0.28
N SER A 226 7.58 -0.01 -1.07
CA SER A 226 7.94 0.82 -2.22
C SER A 226 7.77 0.06 -3.52
N VAL A 227 7.41 0.79 -4.56
CA VAL A 227 7.50 0.38 -5.97
C VAL A 227 8.66 1.17 -6.58
N ASP A 228 9.70 0.49 -6.96
CA ASP A 228 10.90 1.10 -7.51
C ASP A 228 11.10 0.70 -8.95
N ILE A 229 11.52 1.62 -9.82
CA ILE A 229 12.00 1.32 -11.16
C ILE A 229 13.41 1.87 -11.37
N GLU A 230 14.12 1.26 -12.33
CA GLU A 230 15.31 1.85 -12.94
C GLU A 230 15.35 1.46 -14.42
N ALA A 231 15.71 2.41 -15.30
CA ALA A 231 15.71 2.20 -16.74
C ALA A 231 16.94 2.83 -17.40
N ALA A 232 17.72 1.99 -18.07
CA ALA A 232 18.82 2.43 -18.92
C ALA A 232 18.33 3.18 -20.15
N PHE A 233 19.14 4.10 -20.67
CA PHE A 233 18.90 4.87 -21.89
C PHE A 233 17.63 5.74 -21.85
N MET A 234 17.18 6.11 -20.65
CA MET A 234 16.08 7.03 -20.41
C MET A 234 16.53 8.24 -19.62
N ASP A 235 15.97 9.43 -19.95
CA ASP A 235 16.17 10.63 -19.13
C ASP A 235 15.08 10.72 -18.03
N TYR A 236 15.27 11.61 -17.06
CA TYR A 236 14.31 11.81 -15.95
C TYR A 236 12.91 12.18 -16.43
N THR A 237 12.80 12.92 -17.54
CA THR A 237 11.50 13.26 -18.15
C THR A 237 10.75 12.05 -18.73
N ASP A 238 11.47 11.01 -19.14
CA ASP A 238 10.84 9.78 -19.68
C ASP A 238 10.28 8.93 -18.54
N VAL A 239 11.05 8.76 -17.46
CA VAL A 239 10.56 8.03 -16.29
C VAL A 239 9.46 8.78 -15.53
N MET A 240 9.41 10.13 -15.61
CA MET A 240 8.26 10.94 -15.16
C MET A 240 6.98 10.56 -15.92
N LYS A 241 7.05 10.44 -17.26
CA LYS A 241 5.90 10.02 -18.08
C LYS A 241 5.42 8.60 -17.72
N ILE A 242 6.37 7.71 -17.43
CA ILE A 242 6.04 6.35 -16.96
C ILE A 242 5.30 6.41 -15.63
N LEU A 243 5.78 7.21 -14.67
CA LEU A 243 5.14 7.39 -13.36
C LEU A 243 3.73 7.98 -13.49
N GLU A 244 3.57 9.04 -14.29
CA GLU A 244 2.27 9.64 -14.57
C GLU A 244 1.30 8.60 -15.17
N SER A 245 1.73 7.88 -16.20
CA SER A 245 0.93 6.84 -16.84
C SER A 245 0.56 5.71 -15.86
N LEU A 246 1.49 5.31 -14.99
CA LEU A 246 1.26 4.29 -13.98
C LEU A 246 0.15 4.73 -13.00
N VAL A 247 0.26 5.93 -12.44
CA VAL A 247 -0.73 6.49 -11.52
C VAL A 247 -2.10 6.58 -12.19
N VAL A 248 -2.16 7.12 -13.40
CA VAL A 248 -3.40 7.24 -14.18
C VAL A 248 -4.03 5.87 -14.43
N ASN A 249 -3.24 4.87 -14.83
CA ASN A 249 -3.72 3.50 -15.08
C ASN A 249 -4.28 2.86 -13.81
N VAL A 250 -3.62 3.06 -12.67
CA VAL A 250 -4.08 2.57 -11.36
C VAL A 250 -5.44 3.17 -11.01
N PHE A 251 -5.57 4.48 -11.11
CA PHE A 251 -6.84 5.16 -10.80
C PHE A 251 -7.96 4.72 -11.75
N GLU A 252 -7.69 4.67 -13.04
CA GLU A 252 -8.67 4.22 -14.05
C GLU A 252 -9.08 2.76 -13.83
N TYR A 253 -8.12 1.89 -13.50
CA TYR A 253 -8.40 0.48 -13.21
C TYR A 253 -9.30 0.34 -11.98
N VAL A 254 -8.96 1.04 -10.89
CA VAL A 254 -9.72 0.98 -9.64
C VAL A 254 -11.10 1.61 -9.80
N GLU A 255 -11.22 2.74 -10.50
CA GLU A 255 -12.49 3.38 -10.85
C GLU A 255 -13.46 2.39 -11.51
N LYS A 256 -12.96 1.62 -12.49
CA LYS A 256 -13.79 0.72 -13.30
C LYS A 256 -14.04 -0.66 -12.66
N ASN A 257 -13.06 -1.20 -11.94
CA ASN A 257 -13.07 -2.61 -11.54
C ASN A 257 -13.29 -2.85 -10.04
N CYS A 258 -13.24 -1.80 -9.20
CA CYS A 258 -13.35 -1.93 -7.75
C CYS A 258 -14.58 -1.19 -7.18
N ILE A 259 -15.71 -1.23 -7.89
CA ILE A 259 -16.96 -0.55 -7.48
C ILE A 259 -17.48 -1.06 -6.12
N PRO A 260 -17.47 -2.38 -5.81
CA PRO A 260 -17.92 -2.86 -4.49
C PRO A 260 -17.08 -2.31 -3.34
N GLU A 261 -15.76 -2.20 -3.53
CA GLU A 261 -14.83 -1.69 -2.53
C GLU A 261 -15.03 -0.19 -2.31
N GLN A 262 -15.17 0.59 -3.39
CA GLN A 262 -15.48 2.02 -3.33
C GLN A 262 -16.79 2.26 -2.57
N LYS A 263 -17.84 1.49 -2.88
CA LYS A 263 -19.12 1.55 -2.17
C LYS A 263 -18.98 1.22 -0.68
N SER A 264 -18.18 0.20 -0.33
CA SER A 264 -17.94 -0.19 1.06
C SER A 264 -17.21 0.90 1.85
N LEU A 265 -16.30 1.63 1.19
CA LEU A 265 -15.57 2.76 1.78
C LEU A 265 -16.39 4.06 1.80
N GLY A 266 -17.43 4.15 0.97
CA GLY A 266 -18.24 5.37 0.80
C GLY A 266 -17.49 6.46 0.02
N ILE A 267 -16.59 6.08 -0.89
CA ILE A 267 -15.77 6.97 -1.70
C ILE A 267 -16.05 6.80 -3.20
N GLU A 268 -15.71 7.81 -3.97
CA GLU A 268 -15.67 7.77 -5.43
C GLU A 268 -14.25 8.05 -5.88
N ILE A 269 -13.65 7.12 -6.63
CA ILE A 269 -12.31 7.25 -7.19
C ILE A 269 -12.47 7.62 -8.66
N LYS A 270 -11.79 8.69 -9.08
CA LYS A 270 -11.82 9.18 -10.47
C LYS A 270 -10.42 9.20 -11.05
N LYS A 271 -10.34 8.83 -12.32
CA LYS A 271 -9.13 8.99 -13.12
C LYS A 271 -8.64 10.44 -13.06
N PRO A 272 -7.39 10.71 -12.67
CA PRO A 272 -6.85 12.06 -12.65
C PRO A 272 -6.73 12.65 -14.06
N LYS A 273 -6.82 13.97 -14.13
CA LYS A 273 -6.57 14.70 -15.37
C LYS A 273 -5.09 14.67 -15.70
N THR A 274 -4.76 14.63 -16.99
CA THR A 274 -3.39 14.68 -17.51
C THR A 274 -3.23 15.77 -18.56
N PRO A 275 -2.02 16.28 -18.77
CA PRO A 275 -0.79 16.00 -18.03
C PRO A 275 -0.85 16.59 -16.61
N PHE A 276 -0.07 15.99 -15.67
CA PHE A 276 0.11 16.58 -14.35
C PHE A 276 0.90 17.87 -14.44
N ASP A 277 0.54 18.86 -13.63
CA ASP A 277 1.25 20.13 -13.56
C ASP A 277 2.72 19.92 -13.19
N ARG A 278 3.59 20.79 -13.72
CA ARG A 278 5.03 20.78 -13.43
C ARG A 278 5.42 22.12 -12.85
N VAL A 279 5.86 22.09 -11.61
CA VAL A 279 6.31 23.24 -10.84
C VAL A 279 7.81 23.08 -10.62
N THR A 280 8.64 24.00 -11.07
CA THR A 280 10.06 23.95 -10.73
C THR A 280 10.27 24.41 -9.29
N TYR A 281 11.37 23.98 -8.66
CA TYR A 281 11.72 24.45 -7.31
C TYR A 281 11.78 25.99 -7.25
N THR A 282 12.32 26.65 -8.27
CA THR A 282 12.39 28.11 -8.33
C THR A 282 10.99 28.74 -8.36
N GLN A 283 10.07 28.21 -9.18
CA GLN A 283 8.67 28.65 -9.18
C GLN A 283 8.01 28.43 -7.83
N ALA A 284 8.25 27.28 -7.20
CA ALA A 284 7.67 26.95 -5.88
C ALA A 284 8.09 27.96 -4.80
N ILE A 285 9.38 28.33 -4.72
CA ILE A 285 9.82 29.34 -3.75
C ILE A 285 9.29 30.74 -4.05
N GLU A 286 9.13 31.11 -5.33
CA GLU A 286 8.50 32.37 -5.73
C GLU A 286 7.01 32.43 -5.35
N GLU A 287 6.28 31.34 -5.56
CA GLU A 287 4.87 31.22 -5.18
C GLU A 287 4.69 31.27 -3.67
N LEU A 288 5.56 30.60 -2.91
CA LEU A 288 5.58 30.64 -1.45
C LEU A 288 5.90 32.03 -0.93
N GLY A 289 6.87 32.75 -1.54
CA GLY A 289 7.20 34.14 -1.20
C GLY A 289 5.99 35.07 -1.35
N LYS A 290 5.19 34.93 -2.42
CA LYS A 290 3.93 35.68 -2.61
C LYS A 290 2.89 35.38 -1.51
N GLN A 291 3.03 34.27 -0.81
CA GLN A 291 2.18 33.88 0.34
C GLN A 291 2.79 34.26 1.70
N GLY A 292 3.90 35.02 1.71
CA GLY A 292 4.60 35.44 2.93
C GLY A 292 5.51 34.38 3.55
N LEU A 293 5.83 33.31 2.81
CA LEU A 293 6.75 32.25 3.21
C LEU A 293 8.05 32.43 2.41
N GLU A 294 8.94 33.29 2.93
CA GLU A 294 10.20 33.59 2.26
C GLU A 294 11.21 32.45 2.42
N LEU A 295 11.75 32.01 1.30
CA LEU A 295 12.78 30.98 1.19
C LEU A 295 13.91 31.49 0.29
N GLN A 296 15.13 31.13 0.63
CA GLN A 296 16.29 31.36 -0.24
C GLN A 296 16.52 30.14 -1.14
N PHE A 297 17.12 30.37 -2.31
CA PHE A 297 17.48 29.28 -3.17
C PHE A 297 18.40 28.27 -2.45
N GLY A 298 17.94 27.02 -2.43
CA GLY A 298 18.65 25.92 -1.77
C GLY A 298 18.22 25.64 -0.34
N ASP A 299 17.18 26.31 0.17
CA ASP A 299 16.50 25.90 1.40
C ASP A 299 15.62 24.69 1.14
N ASP A 300 15.52 23.80 2.11
CA ASP A 300 14.62 22.65 2.00
C ASP A 300 13.16 23.06 2.22
N LEU A 301 12.23 22.38 1.53
CA LEU A 301 10.80 22.62 1.67
C LEU A 301 10.24 21.85 2.88
N LEU A 302 9.97 22.55 3.96
CA LEU A 302 9.36 21.98 5.16
C LEU A 302 7.88 21.62 4.94
N ASP A 303 7.29 20.87 5.87
CA ASP A 303 5.90 20.45 5.82
C ASP A 303 4.91 21.63 5.65
N SER A 304 5.17 22.76 6.30
CA SER A 304 4.36 23.99 6.15
C SER A 304 4.39 24.53 4.72
N HIS A 305 5.56 24.48 4.06
CA HIS A 305 5.74 24.93 2.68
C HIS A 305 5.01 24.01 1.71
N LEU A 306 5.16 22.69 1.88
CA LEU A 306 4.46 21.68 1.06
C LEU A 306 2.94 21.76 1.23
N ARG A 307 2.43 22.02 2.44
CA ARG A 307 0.98 22.25 2.66
C ARG A 307 0.48 23.46 1.87
N LYS A 308 1.24 24.54 1.88
CA LYS A 308 0.87 25.74 1.13
C LYS A 308 0.93 25.50 -0.39
N LEU A 309 1.96 24.81 -0.89
CA LEU A 309 2.02 24.42 -2.29
C LEU A 309 0.86 23.50 -2.67
N GLY A 310 0.49 22.56 -1.81
CA GLY A 310 -0.66 21.68 -2.04
C GLY A 310 -2.01 22.40 -2.10
N GLU A 311 -2.16 23.55 -1.43
CA GLU A 311 -3.32 24.43 -1.59
C GLU A 311 -3.33 25.14 -2.95
N LEU A 312 -2.14 25.54 -3.44
CA LEU A 312 -1.97 26.21 -4.73
C LEU A 312 -2.08 25.22 -5.91
N HIS A 313 -1.60 23.99 -5.73
CA HIS A 313 -1.61 22.91 -6.71
C HIS A 313 -2.40 21.70 -6.20
N PRO A 314 -3.73 21.76 -6.15
CA PRO A 314 -4.56 20.65 -5.66
C PRO A 314 -4.50 19.45 -6.61
N GLY A 315 -4.29 18.25 -6.06
CA GLY A 315 -4.18 17.01 -6.83
C GLY A 315 -2.73 16.62 -7.13
N PHE A 316 -2.51 15.97 -8.28
CA PHE A 316 -1.19 15.51 -8.69
C PHE A 316 -0.41 16.63 -9.41
N TYR A 317 0.83 16.85 -8.99
CA TYR A 317 1.79 17.71 -9.69
C TYR A 317 3.22 17.21 -9.46
N PHE A 318 4.11 17.52 -10.39
CA PHE A 318 5.54 17.27 -10.26
C PHE A 318 6.24 18.52 -9.74
N LEU A 319 7.07 18.35 -8.72
CA LEU A 319 8.02 19.36 -8.27
C LEU A 319 9.39 18.98 -8.84
N THR A 320 9.96 19.82 -9.68
CA THR A 320 11.14 19.49 -10.51
C THR A 320 12.29 20.45 -10.26
N ASP A 321 13.46 20.09 -10.81
CA ASP A 321 14.62 20.97 -10.88
C ASP A 321 15.08 21.45 -9.50
N TRP A 322 15.14 20.52 -8.57
CA TRP A 322 15.60 20.77 -7.21
C TRP A 322 17.05 21.25 -7.17
N PRO A 323 17.44 22.04 -6.16
CA PRO A 323 18.85 22.32 -5.88
C PRO A 323 19.63 21.01 -5.70
N LEU A 324 20.74 20.89 -6.43
CA LEU A 324 21.56 19.67 -6.42
C LEU A 324 22.05 19.28 -5.03
N LYS A 325 22.37 20.28 -4.19
CA LYS A 325 22.83 20.07 -2.81
C LYS A 325 21.83 19.37 -1.89
N LEU A 326 20.51 19.41 -2.25
CA LEU A 326 19.43 18.77 -1.50
C LEU A 326 19.15 17.33 -1.96
N LYS A 327 19.79 16.88 -3.04
CA LYS A 327 19.55 15.54 -3.59
C LYS A 327 20.71 14.59 -3.30
N PRO A 328 20.45 13.27 -3.24
CA PRO A 328 21.50 12.28 -2.97
C PRO A 328 22.65 12.31 -3.99
N PHE A 329 23.81 11.77 -3.61
CA PHE A 329 25.04 11.79 -4.39
C PHE A 329 24.93 11.20 -5.80
N TYR A 330 24.00 10.29 -6.03
CA TYR A 330 23.80 9.61 -7.31
C TYR A 330 22.95 10.41 -8.31
N ILE A 331 22.42 11.55 -7.95
CA ILE A 331 21.57 12.37 -8.86
C ILE A 331 22.45 13.24 -9.77
N HIS A 332 22.08 13.26 -11.07
CA HIS A 332 22.78 14.01 -12.10
C HIS A 332 22.40 15.51 -12.04
N GLU A 333 23.41 16.38 -12.24
CA GLU A 333 23.21 17.82 -12.44
C GLU A 333 22.55 18.14 -13.79
N LYS A 334 21.92 19.32 -13.88
CA LYS A 334 21.49 19.95 -15.14
C LYS A 334 22.66 20.71 -15.78
N ASP A 335 22.39 21.41 -16.88
CA ASP A 335 23.36 22.32 -17.50
C ASP A 335 23.73 23.47 -16.54
N ASP A 336 22.78 23.96 -15.75
CA ASP A 336 23.05 24.72 -14.53
C ASP A 336 23.47 23.76 -13.43
N PRO A 337 24.71 23.74 -12.96
CA PRO A 337 25.22 22.80 -11.98
C PRO A 337 24.62 22.96 -10.58
N LEU A 338 23.89 24.05 -10.31
CA LEU A 338 23.17 24.25 -9.06
C LEU A 338 21.86 23.45 -9.02
N LEU A 339 21.36 23.03 -10.17
CA LEU A 339 20.11 22.31 -10.34
C LEU A 339 20.34 20.83 -10.65
N SER A 340 19.40 19.99 -10.26
CA SER A 340 19.42 18.56 -10.51
C SER A 340 18.39 18.12 -11.54
N LYS A 341 18.68 17.04 -12.26
CA LYS A 341 17.70 16.31 -13.10
C LYS A 341 16.86 15.39 -12.21
N SER A 342 16.14 15.95 -11.27
CA SER A 342 15.29 15.24 -10.33
C SER A 342 13.88 15.78 -10.28
N PHE A 343 12.99 14.98 -9.76
CA PHE A 343 11.58 15.33 -9.55
C PHE A 343 11.02 14.58 -8.35
N ASP A 344 9.98 15.18 -7.76
CA ASP A 344 9.11 14.50 -6.81
C ASP A 344 7.67 14.60 -7.33
N LEU A 345 6.90 13.49 -7.25
CA LEU A 345 5.46 13.49 -7.52
C LEU A 345 4.74 13.78 -6.22
N GLN A 346 3.97 14.84 -6.21
CA GLN A 346 3.15 15.28 -5.09
C GLN A 346 1.66 14.97 -5.36
N TYR A 347 0.91 14.74 -4.28
CA TYR A 347 -0.54 14.85 -4.25
C TYR A 347 -0.93 15.81 -3.13
N GLY A 348 -1.33 17.04 -3.51
CA GLY A 348 -1.39 18.11 -2.54
C GLY A 348 -0.04 18.28 -1.83
N TYR A 349 -0.01 18.12 -0.52
CA TYR A 349 1.21 18.24 0.28
C TYR A 349 1.97 16.91 0.49
N LEU A 350 1.43 15.80 0.00
CA LEU A 350 1.97 14.47 0.22
C LEU A 350 2.88 14.06 -0.93
N GLU A 351 4.18 13.93 -0.65
CA GLU A 351 5.12 13.33 -1.58
C GLU A 351 4.84 11.82 -1.74
N LEU A 352 4.53 11.41 -2.95
CA LEU A 352 4.26 10.01 -3.32
C LEU A 352 5.48 9.31 -3.88
N SER A 353 6.30 10.02 -4.65
CA SER A 353 7.44 9.43 -5.36
C SER A 353 8.55 10.45 -5.50
N SER A 354 9.79 9.98 -5.44
CA SER A 354 10.98 10.75 -5.78
C SER A 354 11.81 10.00 -6.83
N GLY A 355 12.37 10.75 -7.79
CA GLY A 355 13.15 10.17 -8.87
C GLY A 355 14.07 11.16 -9.57
N GLY A 356 14.80 10.65 -10.57
CA GLY A 356 15.70 11.48 -11.36
C GLY A 356 16.63 10.68 -12.25
N ARG A 357 17.43 11.40 -13.03
CA ARG A 357 18.55 10.84 -13.78
C ARG A 357 19.70 10.59 -12.82
N ARG A 358 20.39 9.45 -13.02
CA ARG A 358 21.50 9.06 -12.18
C ARG A 358 22.83 9.49 -12.81
N LEU A 359 23.83 9.71 -11.96
CA LEU A 359 25.21 9.78 -12.42
C LEU A 359 25.60 8.38 -12.93
N HIS A 360 26.28 8.32 -14.09
CA HIS A 360 26.77 7.07 -14.66
C HIS A 360 28.27 7.12 -14.94
N ASP A 361 28.89 8.30 -14.77
CA ASP A 361 30.33 8.49 -14.87
C ASP A 361 31.01 8.08 -13.55
N PRO A 362 31.97 7.09 -13.58
CA PRO A 362 32.59 6.55 -12.37
C PRO A 362 33.45 7.58 -11.62
N GLN A 363 33.98 8.61 -12.30
CA GLN A 363 34.80 9.65 -11.64
C GLN A 363 33.88 10.68 -10.97
N LYS A 364 32.81 11.08 -11.65
CA LYS A 364 31.85 12.02 -11.09
C LYS A 364 31.16 11.49 -9.85
N ILE A 365 30.76 10.22 -9.83
CA ILE A 365 30.08 9.64 -8.67
C ILE A 365 31.02 9.53 -7.46
N ARG A 366 32.31 9.18 -7.67
CA ARG A 366 33.33 9.18 -6.61
C ARG A 366 33.55 10.57 -6.04
N THR A 367 33.66 11.58 -6.90
CA THR A 367 33.78 12.99 -6.49
C THR A 367 32.58 13.45 -5.67
N ARG A 368 31.36 13.14 -6.14
CA ARG A 368 30.12 13.52 -5.47
C ARG A 368 29.97 12.88 -4.07
N LEU A 369 30.39 11.64 -3.90
CA LEU A 369 30.44 11.00 -2.57
C LEU A 369 31.32 11.79 -1.60
N VAL A 370 32.52 12.18 -2.02
CA VAL A 370 33.43 12.98 -1.19
C VAL A 370 32.84 14.36 -0.88
N GLU A 371 32.26 15.05 -1.86
CA GLU A 371 31.60 16.34 -1.68
C GLU A 371 30.47 16.29 -0.64
N GLN A 372 29.75 15.18 -0.57
CA GLN A 372 28.70 14.96 0.44
C GLN A 372 29.21 14.36 1.77
N GLY A 373 30.54 14.29 1.94
CA GLY A 373 31.15 13.79 3.20
C GLY A 373 31.05 12.26 3.37
N LEU A 374 30.75 11.52 2.31
CA LEU A 374 30.67 10.06 2.33
C LEU A 374 32.02 9.43 1.95
N ASN A 375 32.34 8.30 2.56
CA ASN A 375 33.57 7.58 2.25
C ASN A 375 33.36 6.63 1.05
N PRO A 376 33.98 6.88 -0.13
CA PRO A 376 33.83 6.02 -1.31
C PRO A 376 34.17 4.54 -1.07
N ALA A 377 35.10 4.24 -0.14
CA ALA A 377 35.43 2.86 0.19
C ALA A 377 34.29 2.02 0.72
N GLN A 378 33.27 2.65 1.30
CA GLN A 378 32.04 1.98 1.76
C GLN A 378 31.10 1.62 0.60
N PHE A 379 31.33 2.19 -0.58
CA PHE A 379 30.52 2.00 -1.79
C PHE A 379 31.30 1.26 -2.89
N GLU A 380 32.47 0.71 -2.58
CA GLU A 380 33.37 0.15 -3.60
C GLU A 380 32.73 -0.97 -4.45
N ASP A 381 31.91 -1.83 -3.83
CA ASP A 381 31.18 -2.88 -4.56
C ASP A 381 30.15 -2.31 -5.52
N HIS A 382 29.54 -1.18 -5.19
CA HIS A 382 28.64 -0.44 -6.08
C HIS A 382 29.43 0.28 -7.17
N LEU A 383 30.48 1.01 -6.80
CA LEU A 383 31.29 1.81 -7.73
C LEU A 383 31.99 0.97 -8.79
N ARG A 384 32.38 -0.27 -8.47
CA ARG A 384 32.97 -1.21 -9.41
C ARG A 384 32.06 -1.51 -10.61
N ALA A 385 30.74 -1.50 -10.41
CA ALA A 385 29.80 -1.71 -11.50
C ALA A 385 29.85 -0.57 -12.54
N PHE A 386 30.20 0.64 -12.14
CA PHE A 386 30.34 1.78 -13.05
C PHE A 386 31.53 1.63 -13.97
N ASP A 387 32.62 0.98 -13.49
CA ASP A 387 33.80 0.71 -14.29
C ASP A 387 33.55 -0.37 -15.39
N TRP A 388 32.43 -1.09 -15.32
CA TRP A 388 32.02 -2.09 -16.31
C TRP A 388 31.19 -1.55 -17.47
N GLY A 389 31.06 -0.21 -17.57
CA GLY A 389 30.32 0.45 -18.64
C GLY A 389 28.86 0.74 -18.26
N MET A 390 28.65 1.39 -17.13
CA MET A 390 27.31 1.81 -16.67
C MET A 390 26.62 2.69 -17.72
N PRO A 391 25.44 2.28 -18.24
CA PRO A 391 24.69 3.11 -19.17
C PRO A 391 24.09 4.34 -18.46
N PRO A 392 23.82 5.45 -19.19
CA PRO A 392 22.97 6.48 -18.64
C PRO A 392 21.59 5.91 -18.28
N HIS A 393 21.10 6.19 -17.07
CA HIS A 393 19.88 5.60 -16.56
C HIS A 393 19.12 6.58 -15.66
N SER A 394 17.84 6.30 -15.46
CA SER A 394 16.92 7.08 -14.62
C SER A 394 15.93 6.16 -13.95
N GLY A 395 15.41 6.59 -12.80
CA GLY A 395 14.40 5.83 -12.10
C GLY A 395 13.71 6.65 -11.01
N TRP A 396 12.80 5.99 -10.33
CA TRP A 396 12.07 6.54 -9.19
C TRP A 396 11.71 5.46 -8.17
N GLY A 397 11.37 5.90 -6.96
CA GLY A 397 10.70 5.10 -5.93
C GLY A 397 9.34 5.70 -5.62
N LEU A 398 8.29 4.89 -5.60
CA LEU A 398 6.91 5.27 -5.27
C LEU A 398 6.48 4.59 -3.98
N GLY A 399 6.11 5.38 -2.97
CA GLY A 399 5.54 4.86 -1.72
C GLY A 399 4.15 4.29 -1.93
N LEU A 400 4.02 2.95 -1.98
CA LEU A 400 2.73 2.30 -2.20
C LEU A 400 1.72 2.64 -1.10
N ASP A 401 2.15 2.71 0.15
CA ASP A 401 1.26 2.98 1.28
C ASP A 401 0.68 4.40 1.20
N ARG A 402 1.47 5.38 0.75
CA ARG A 402 1.00 6.75 0.50
C ARG A 402 0.04 6.80 -0.70
N LEU A 403 0.33 6.08 -1.78
CA LEU A 403 -0.59 5.95 -2.92
C LEU A 403 -1.92 5.33 -2.48
N MET A 404 -1.88 4.31 -1.63
CA MET A 404 -3.09 3.70 -1.06
C MET A 404 -3.87 4.66 -0.18
N ALA A 405 -3.20 5.49 0.62
CA ALA A 405 -3.85 6.53 1.43
C ALA A 405 -4.63 7.51 0.53
N VAL A 406 -4.02 7.95 -0.58
CA VAL A 406 -4.68 8.83 -1.57
C VAL A 406 -5.87 8.11 -2.24
N LEU A 407 -5.68 6.88 -2.71
CA LEU A 407 -6.74 6.09 -3.35
C LEU A 407 -7.94 5.84 -2.44
N THR A 408 -7.69 5.57 -1.17
CA THR A 408 -8.75 5.26 -0.19
C THR A 408 -9.29 6.49 0.53
N GLN A 409 -8.71 7.66 0.29
CA GLN A 409 -9.02 8.93 0.97
C GLN A 409 -8.86 8.81 2.51
N ILE A 410 -7.86 8.05 2.95
CA ILE A 410 -7.52 7.82 4.35
C ILE A 410 -6.24 8.58 4.70
N ASP A 411 -6.31 9.48 5.69
CA ASP A 411 -5.19 10.33 6.05
C ASP A 411 -4.04 9.60 6.77
N ASN A 412 -4.33 8.49 7.45
CA ASN A 412 -3.36 7.76 8.25
C ASN A 412 -2.88 6.48 7.55
N VAL A 413 -1.63 6.48 7.09
CA VAL A 413 -1.02 5.33 6.39
C VAL A 413 -1.03 4.03 7.21
N ARG A 414 -1.13 4.09 8.54
CA ARG A 414 -1.25 2.90 9.41
C ARG A 414 -2.51 2.09 9.09
N GLU A 415 -3.57 2.72 8.59
CA GLU A 415 -4.83 2.05 8.26
C GLU A 415 -4.76 1.27 6.94
N VAL A 416 -3.92 1.68 6.01
CA VAL A 416 -3.78 1.04 4.68
C VAL A 416 -2.70 -0.05 4.64
N VAL A 417 -2.07 -0.35 5.79
CA VAL A 417 -1.13 -1.46 6.00
C VAL A 417 -1.74 -2.48 6.97
N LEU A 418 -1.54 -3.78 6.69
CA LEU A 418 -2.12 -4.85 7.53
C LEU A 418 -1.61 -4.78 8.97
N TYR A 419 -0.30 -4.77 9.13
CA TYR A 419 0.39 -4.69 10.41
C TYR A 419 1.48 -3.62 10.34
N PRO A 420 1.14 -2.34 10.55
CA PRO A 420 2.10 -1.24 10.45
C PRO A 420 3.18 -1.35 11.53
N ARG A 421 4.40 -0.92 11.17
CA ARG A 421 5.51 -0.72 12.09
C ARG A 421 5.83 0.75 12.17
N ASP A 422 5.90 1.25 13.39
CA ASP A 422 6.29 2.61 13.73
C ASP A 422 7.11 2.59 15.03
N PRO A 423 7.67 3.72 15.51
CA PRO A 423 8.50 3.74 16.73
C PRO A 423 7.83 3.15 17.98
N GLU A 424 6.51 3.13 18.05
CA GLU A 424 5.75 2.67 19.21
C GLU A 424 5.14 1.27 19.01
N ARG A 425 5.06 0.79 17.74
CA ARG A 425 4.36 -0.45 17.40
C ARG A 425 5.29 -1.49 16.77
N LEU A 426 5.63 -2.51 17.58
CA LEU A 426 6.35 -3.70 17.12
C LEU A 426 5.44 -4.96 17.09
N PHE A 427 4.33 -4.96 17.85
CA PHE A 427 3.35 -6.04 17.97
C PHE A 427 1.92 -5.50 17.78
N PRO A 428 0.97 -6.34 17.38
CA PRO A 428 1.07 -7.52 16.55
C PRO A 428 1.58 -7.20 15.20
#